data_d4a2754e23b8a1f6d57fa926c29117f2
#
_entry.id   d4a2754e23b8a1f6d57fa926c29117f2
#
_cell.length_a   1.000
_cell.length_b   1.000
_cell.length_c   1.000
_cell.angle_alpha   90.00
_cell.angle_beta   90.00
_cell.angle_gamma   90.00
#
_symmetry.space_group_name_H-M   'P 1'
#
loop_
_entity.id
_entity.type
_entity.pdbx_description
1 polymer ?
#
loop_
_entity_poly.entity_id
_entity_poly.type
_entity_poly.pdbx_seq_one_letter_code
_entity_poly.pdbx_strand_id
1 'polypeptide(L)'
;MGNENNKITQNDSLPIYLFHQGTNFRAYDFLGVHREEDDGKIKYYFRVWAPNAKNVSLCSSFTDWEDGLSMQRVNKEGIWELLIESDKPLEGEFYKYRVVGKNGQAHMKADPYAFESETLKKTASIIPHISEHQWKDSAWLKKRSATVCPKQRGFKPKVTHFYSAPLNIYEMHLGSWRTRDGESTVDGEHYLNYREIADKLAPYMKEMHYTHIELMPVMEHPFDGSWGYQICGYYAPTSRYGTPDDFRYFIEKMHENDIGVILDWVPAHFPKDEHGLYEFDGQPLYEYQGADRQENRGWGTRCFDVGRPEVQSFLISNALYWLREFHADGLRVDAVASMLYLDYDRNPGEWIPNPDGGNHNLEAIAFFKKLNTEIFSEFPDVLMIAEESTR
;
A
#
# COMPACT_ATOMS: atom_id res chain seq x y z
N MET A 1 -4.66 35.84 21.31
CA MET A 1 -6.04 35.52 20.98
C MET A 1 -6.13 34.01 20.87
N GLY A 2 -7.14 33.45 21.43
CA GLY A 2 -7.24 32.18 22.11
C GLY A 2 -6.81 30.91 21.36
N ASN A 3 -6.10 30.09 22.08
CA ASN A 3 -5.99 28.64 21.89
C ASN A 3 -7.39 28.02 21.98
N GLU A 4 -8.07 27.84 20.88
CA GLU A 4 -9.14 26.86 20.79
C GLU A 4 -8.47 25.49 20.63
N ASN A 5 -8.51 24.73 21.70
CA ASN A 5 -8.12 23.33 21.76
C ASN A 5 -8.90 22.57 20.68
N ASN A 6 -8.24 22.20 19.59
CA ASN A 6 -8.68 21.14 18.70
C ASN A 6 -8.70 19.83 19.53
N LYS A 7 -9.81 19.55 20.17
CA LYS A 7 -10.04 18.27 20.82
C LYS A 7 -10.38 17.29 19.71
N ILE A 8 -9.55 16.24 19.57
CA ILE A 8 -9.93 15.00 18.87
C ILE A 8 -11.39 14.73 19.20
N THR A 9 -12.23 14.61 18.19
CA THR A 9 -13.63 14.28 18.42
C THR A 9 -13.72 12.87 19.02
N GLN A 10 -14.78 12.56 19.72
CA GLN A 10 -14.99 11.23 20.31
C GLN A 10 -14.98 10.13 19.24
N ASN A 11 -15.31 10.48 17.98
CA ASN A 11 -15.27 9.59 16.81
C ASN A 11 -13.83 9.26 16.37
N ASP A 12 -12.85 10.13 16.57
CA ASP A 12 -11.45 9.93 16.14
C ASP A 12 -10.65 9.07 17.13
N SER A 13 -11.11 8.92 18.36
CA SER A 13 -10.41 8.17 19.40
C SER A 13 -10.35 6.66 19.12
N LEU A 14 -11.41 6.07 18.55
CA LEU A 14 -11.47 4.65 18.26
C LEU A 14 -10.54 4.23 17.11
N PRO A 15 -10.50 4.89 15.95
CA PRO A 15 -9.53 4.61 14.90
C PRO A 15 -8.07 4.67 15.37
N ILE A 16 -7.72 5.67 16.19
CA ILE A 16 -6.38 5.81 16.79
C ILE A 16 -6.08 4.63 17.71
N TYR A 17 -6.99 4.31 18.63
CA TYR A 17 -6.81 3.18 19.55
C TYR A 17 -6.59 1.87 18.79
N LEU A 18 -7.46 1.56 17.83
CA LEU A 18 -7.35 0.35 17.02
C LEU A 18 -6.05 0.30 16.19
N PHE A 19 -5.60 1.45 15.69
CA PHE A 19 -4.32 1.55 14.98
C PHE A 19 -3.15 1.12 15.86
N HIS A 20 -3.07 1.62 17.08
CA HIS A 20 -2.03 1.26 18.04
C HIS A 20 -2.18 -0.16 18.63
N GLN A 21 -3.36 -0.77 18.50
CA GLN A 21 -3.56 -2.19 18.83
C GLN A 21 -3.23 -3.14 17.68
N GLY A 22 -2.92 -2.63 16.49
CA GLY A 22 -2.70 -3.45 15.30
C GLY A 22 -3.97 -4.08 14.74
N THR A 23 -5.12 -3.48 15.02
CA THR A 23 -6.46 -4.00 14.64
C THR A 23 -7.28 -2.99 13.84
N ASN A 24 -6.69 -1.88 13.44
CA ASN A 24 -7.32 -0.98 12.48
C ASN A 24 -6.98 -1.44 11.05
N PHE A 25 -7.90 -2.15 10.42
CA PHE A 25 -7.75 -2.65 9.05
C PHE A 25 -8.37 -1.73 7.99
N ARG A 26 -8.68 -0.50 8.41
CA ARG A 26 -9.06 0.66 7.61
C ARG A 26 -8.28 1.91 8.04
N ALA A 27 -7.01 1.74 8.39
CA ALA A 27 -6.18 2.85 8.86
C ALA A 27 -6.09 3.99 7.83
N TYR A 28 -6.23 3.66 6.55
CA TYR A 28 -6.28 4.63 5.46
C TYR A 28 -7.55 5.50 5.42
N ASP A 29 -8.64 5.13 6.14
CA ASP A 29 -9.82 5.98 6.31
C ASP A 29 -9.57 7.12 7.31
N PHE A 30 -8.47 7.04 8.07
CA PHE A 30 -8.12 8.01 9.11
C PHE A 30 -6.76 8.68 8.85
N LEU A 31 -5.71 7.90 8.56
CA LEU A 31 -4.36 8.40 8.26
C LEU A 31 -4.26 8.81 6.78
N GLY A 32 -3.35 9.75 6.49
CA GLY A 32 -3.25 10.38 5.20
C GLY A 32 -3.99 11.71 5.14
N VAL A 33 -4.39 12.12 3.95
CA VAL A 33 -5.18 13.35 3.75
C VAL A 33 -6.64 13.00 3.44
N HIS A 34 -7.55 13.63 4.18
CA HIS A 34 -8.99 13.42 4.05
C HIS A 34 -9.70 14.75 3.87
N ARG A 35 -10.63 14.77 2.91
CA ARG A 35 -11.44 15.93 2.57
C ARG A 35 -12.85 15.79 3.16
N GLU A 36 -13.33 16.85 3.75
CA GLU A 36 -14.70 16.99 4.20
C GLU A 36 -15.28 18.33 3.70
N GLU A 37 -16.57 18.39 3.45
CA GLU A 37 -17.29 19.63 3.19
C GLU A 37 -18.24 19.93 4.33
N ASP A 38 -18.13 21.12 4.88
CA ASP A 38 -18.96 21.57 5.98
C ASP A 38 -19.27 23.07 5.83
N ASP A 39 -20.57 23.40 5.78
CA ASP A 39 -21.09 24.75 5.71
C ASP A 39 -20.47 25.63 4.59
N GLY A 40 -20.21 24.99 3.43
CA GLY A 40 -19.65 25.65 2.24
C GLY A 40 -18.14 25.88 2.26
N LYS A 41 -17.44 25.36 3.28
CA LYS A 41 -15.98 25.30 3.35
C LYS A 41 -15.49 23.90 3.10
N ILE A 42 -14.31 23.81 2.50
CA ILE A 42 -13.61 22.54 2.29
C ILE A 42 -12.58 22.40 3.40
N LYS A 43 -12.64 21.28 4.13
CA LYS A 43 -11.71 20.94 5.19
C LYS A 43 -10.82 19.80 4.73
N TYR A 44 -9.51 19.93 4.96
CA TYR A 44 -8.52 18.89 4.69
C TYR A 44 -7.82 18.53 5.99
N TYR A 45 -7.95 17.27 6.41
CA TYR A 45 -7.26 16.71 7.55
C TYR A 45 -6.02 15.95 7.07
N PHE A 46 -4.84 16.40 7.48
CA PHE A 46 -3.58 15.73 7.25
C PHE A 46 -3.17 15.00 8.52
N ARG A 47 -3.00 13.68 8.47
CA ARG A 47 -2.66 12.88 9.64
C ARG A 47 -1.52 11.93 9.32
N VAL A 48 -0.51 11.88 10.21
CA VAL A 48 0.65 11.01 10.06
C VAL A 48 1.12 10.48 11.41
N TRP A 49 1.64 9.27 11.42
CA TRP A 49 2.23 8.64 12.60
C TRP A 49 3.74 8.84 12.61
N ALA A 50 4.25 9.53 13.63
CA ALA A 50 5.67 9.83 13.84
C ALA A 50 5.95 9.99 15.34
N PRO A 51 6.00 8.89 16.13
CA PRO A 51 6.08 8.92 17.58
C PRO A 51 7.38 9.53 18.14
N ASN A 52 8.47 9.43 17.39
CA ASN A 52 9.79 9.91 17.81
C ASN A 52 10.12 11.30 17.29
N ALA A 53 9.26 11.87 16.43
CA ALA A 53 9.45 13.23 15.95
C ALA A 53 9.33 14.26 17.08
N LYS A 54 10.22 15.26 17.05
CA LYS A 54 10.11 16.48 17.89
C LYS A 54 9.11 17.47 17.30
N ASN A 55 9.04 17.51 15.97
CA ASN A 55 8.11 18.35 15.23
C ASN A 55 7.79 17.74 13.88
N VAL A 56 6.57 17.97 13.40
CA VAL A 56 6.13 17.65 12.05
C VAL A 56 5.47 18.88 11.47
N SER A 57 5.80 19.21 10.23
CA SER A 57 5.19 20.32 9.49
C SER A 57 4.77 19.81 8.10
N LEU A 58 3.68 20.37 7.56
CA LEU A 58 3.25 20.16 6.20
C LEU A 58 3.89 21.20 5.27
N CYS A 59 4.71 20.77 4.33
CA CYS A 59 5.23 21.59 3.23
C CYS A 59 4.47 21.23 1.94
N SER A 60 4.09 22.23 1.15
CA SER A 60 3.20 22.01 0.00
C SER A 60 3.38 23.04 -1.10
N SER A 61 2.91 22.72 -2.30
CA SER A 61 2.88 23.65 -3.44
C SER A 61 1.98 24.88 -3.19
N PHE A 62 0.92 24.73 -2.38
CA PHE A 62 0.06 25.86 -2.03
C PHE A 62 0.61 26.74 -0.87
N THR A 63 1.79 26.40 -0.33
CA THR A 63 2.54 27.20 0.66
C THR A 63 3.93 27.57 0.14
N ASP A 64 4.16 27.49 -1.15
CA ASP A 64 5.46 27.76 -1.82
C ASP A 64 6.64 26.98 -1.23
N TRP A 65 6.38 25.82 -0.61
CA TRP A 65 7.38 24.94 0.03
C TRP A 65 8.22 25.60 1.14
N GLU A 66 7.75 26.73 1.69
CA GLU A 66 8.41 27.39 2.81
C GLU A 66 8.39 26.54 4.09
N ASP A 67 8.77 27.08 5.23
CA ASP A 67 9.01 26.40 6.54
C ASP A 67 7.93 25.41 7.01
N GLY A 68 6.82 25.35 6.29
CA GLY A 68 5.72 24.42 6.47
C GLY A 68 4.74 24.85 7.57
N LEU A 69 3.52 24.34 7.44
CA LEU A 69 2.47 24.51 8.44
C LEU A 69 2.68 23.52 9.57
N SER A 70 2.84 24.01 10.81
CA SER A 70 3.09 23.16 11.97
C SER A 70 1.90 22.27 12.28
N MET A 71 2.12 20.99 12.42
CA MET A 71 1.14 20.00 12.83
C MET A 71 1.08 19.88 14.35
N GLN A 72 -0.05 19.43 14.88
CA GLN A 72 -0.24 19.20 16.32
C GLN A 72 -0.12 17.71 16.63
N ARG A 73 0.61 17.37 17.68
CA ARG A 73 0.64 16.00 18.19
C ARG A 73 -0.62 15.75 19.01
N VAL A 74 -1.50 14.87 18.53
CA VAL A 74 -2.83 14.66 19.09
C VAL A 74 -2.91 13.54 20.13
N ASN A 75 -1.89 12.67 20.18
CA ASN A 75 -1.79 11.63 21.21
C ASN A 75 -0.33 11.37 21.63
N LYS A 76 -0.16 10.66 22.74
CA LYS A 76 1.18 10.30 23.26
C LYS A 76 1.91 9.29 22.39
N GLU A 77 1.19 8.47 21.63
CA GLU A 77 1.70 7.44 20.72
C GLU A 77 2.14 8.01 19.37
N GLY A 78 1.96 9.31 19.13
CA GLY A 78 2.62 10.04 18.04
C GLY A 78 1.84 10.19 16.76
N ILE A 79 0.53 10.29 16.82
CA ILE A 79 -0.26 10.82 15.71
C ILE A 79 -0.14 12.34 15.69
N TRP A 80 0.15 12.87 14.50
CA TRP A 80 0.21 14.30 14.21
C TRP A 80 -0.91 14.66 13.25
N GLU A 81 -1.56 15.79 13.49
CA GLU A 81 -2.70 16.28 12.71
C GLU A 81 -2.55 17.75 12.35
N LEU A 82 -3.03 18.10 11.17
CA LEU A 82 -3.25 19.48 10.73
C LEU A 82 -4.58 19.55 10.01
N LEU A 83 -5.42 20.50 10.41
CA LEU A 83 -6.64 20.88 9.70
C LEU A 83 -6.37 22.14 8.88
N ILE A 84 -6.70 22.08 7.58
CA ILE A 84 -6.68 23.21 6.67
C ILE A 84 -8.10 23.45 6.19
N GLU A 85 -8.61 24.67 6.40
CA GLU A 85 -9.84 25.14 5.77
C GLU A 85 -9.49 25.94 4.51
N SER A 86 -10.16 25.64 3.42
CA SER A 86 -9.94 26.28 2.12
C SER A 86 -11.25 26.65 1.45
N ASP A 87 -11.26 27.81 0.81
CA ASP A 87 -12.39 28.25 -0.04
C ASP A 87 -12.28 27.68 -1.47
N LYS A 88 -11.16 27.01 -1.79
CA LYS A 88 -10.88 26.43 -3.09
C LYS A 88 -10.45 24.98 -2.93
N PRO A 89 -10.79 24.10 -3.90
CA PRO A 89 -10.25 22.75 -3.97
C PRO A 89 -8.72 22.76 -3.98
N LEU A 90 -8.11 21.84 -3.21
CA LEU A 90 -6.66 21.62 -3.15
C LEU A 90 -6.26 20.28 -3.79
N GLU A 91 -7.19 19.55 -4.39
CA GLU A 91 -6.93 18.32 -5.13
C GLU A 91 -5.90 18.56 -6.23
N GLY A 92 -4.91 17.68 -6.32
CA GLY A 92 -3.80 17.81 -7.26
C GLY A 92 -2.61 18.62 -6.75
N GLU A 93 -2.74 19.33 -5.63
CA GLU A 93 -1.60 20.00 -4.99
C GLU A 93 -0.62 18.99 -4.40
N PHE A 94 0.67 19.34 -4.44
CA PHE A 94 1.76 18.50 -3.95
C PHE A 94 2.07 18.80 -2.48
N TYR A 95 2.40 17.76 -1.70
CA TYR A 95 2.80 17.96 -0.32
C TYR A 95 3.82 16.92 0.17
N LYS A 96 4.52 17.28 1.24
CA LYS A 96 5.38 16.41 2.04
C LYS A 96 5.27 16.77 3.51
N TYR A 97 5.62 15.82 4.35
CA TYR A 97 5.86 16.09 5.77
C TYR A 97 7.34 16.40 6.01
N ARG A 98 7.61 17.54 6.64
CA ARG A 98 8.93 17.84 7.18
C ARG A 98 8.96 17.29 8.61
N VAL A 99 9.64 16.17 8.77
CA VAL A 99 9.73 15.46 10.05
C VAL A 99 11.07 15.76 10.72
N VAL A 100 11.04 16.31 11.92
CA VAL A 100 12.24 16.61 12.70
C VAL A 100 12.43 15.53 13.76
N GLY A 101 13.45 14.71 13.62
CA GLY A 101 13.77 13.63 14.55
C GLY A 101 14.32 14.10 15.89
N LYS A 102 14.51 13.16 16.83
CA LYS A 102 15.09 13.43 18.17
C LYS A 102 16.48 14.06 18.10
N ASN A 103 17.26 13.75 17.08
CA ASN A 103 18.58 14.32 16.82
C ASN A 103 18.55 15.77 16.31
N GLY A 104 17.36 16.29 16.00
CA GLY A 104 17.16 17.62 15.43
C GLY A 104 17.33 17.70 13.90
N GLN A 105 17.66 16.60 13.23
CA GLN A 105 17.68 16.55 11.77
C GLN A 105 16.26 16.53 11.21
N ALA A 106 16.06 17.27 10.13
CA ALA A 106 14.79 17.33 9.43
C ALA A 106 14.87 16.54 8.10
N HIS A 107 13.85 15.75 7.86
CA HIS A 107 13.70 14.93 6.65
C HIS A 107 12.38 15.26 5.96
N MET A 108 12.42 15.37 4.61
CA MET A 108 11.22 15.59 3.80
C MET A 108 10.64 14.24 3.39
N LYS A 109 9.53 13.86 4.01
CA LYS A 109 8.88 12.56 3.87
C LYS A 109 7.63 12.65 3.01
N ALA A 110 7.46 11.69 2.10
CA ALA A 110 6.16 11.44 1.49
C ALA A 110 5.18 10.91 2.54
N ASP A 111 3.89 11.09 2.31
CA ASP A 111 2.87 10.53 3.18
C ASP A 111 2.79 9.00 3.00
N PRO A 112 2.96 8.21 4.07
CA PRO A 112 2.84 6.75 3.98
C PRO A 112 1.48 6.26 3.49
N TYR A 113 0.44 7.07 3.64
CA TYR A 113 -0.93 6.78 3.23
C TYR A 113 -1.40 7.60 2.02
N ALA A 114 -0.48 8.18 1.25
CA ALA A 114 -0.85 8.91 0.05
C ALA A 114 -1.54 8.01 -0.98
N PHE A 115 -2.72 8.43 -1.47
CA PHE A 115 -3.48 7.71 -2.50
C PHE A 115 -3.04 8.08 -3.92
N GLU A 116 -2.35 9.20 -4.06
CA GLU A 116 -1.72 9.65 -5.28
C GLU A 116 -0.31 10.18 -4.97
N SER A 117 0.62 10.00 -5.89
CA SER A 117 2.01 10.39 -5.70
C SER A 117 2.62 10.85 -7.03
N GLU A 118 3.59 11.74 -6.96
CA GLU A 118 4.51 11.95 -8.09
C GLU A 118 5.29 10.65 -8.36
N THR A 119 5.94 10.59 -9.51
CA THR A 119 6.67 9.39 -9.93
C THR A 119 8.07 9.70 -10.43
N LEU A 120 8.89 8.67 -10.65
CA LEU A 120 10.26 8.75 -11.15
C LEU A 120 11.16 9.58 -10.23
N LYS A 121 11.72 10.68 -10.75
CA LYS A 121 12.64 11.56 -10.00
C LYS A 121 11.95 12.50 -9.01
N LYS A 122 10.62 12.52 -9.02
CA LYS A 122 9.80 13.36 -8.13
C LYS A 122 9.21 12.51 -7.01
N THR A 123 9.03 13.09 -5.85
CA THR A 123 8.82 12.34 -4.61
C THR A 123 7.76 12.93 -3.68
N ALA A 124 6.95 13.87 -4.16
CA ALA A 124 5.86 14.42 -3.36
C ALA A 124 4.61 13.54 -3.42
N SER A 125 3.86 13.54 -2.34
CA SER A 125 2.49 13.07 -2.30
C SER A 125 1.58 14.09 -2.96
N ILE A 126 0.45 13.64 -3.49
CA ILE A 126 -0.55 14.50 -4.13
C ILE A 126 -1.82 14.43 -3.28
N ILE A 127 -2.45 15.59 -3.03
CA ILE A 127 -3.79 15.62 -2.42
C ILE A 127 -4.73 14.94 -3.42
N PRO A 128 -5.38 13.82 -3.04
CA PRO A 128 -6.04 12.95 -4.00
C PRO A 128 -7.21 13.64 -4.68
N HIS A 129 -7.34 13.41 -5.97
CA HIS A 129 -8.54 13.81 -6.70
C HIS A 129 -9.75 13.01 -6.24
N ILE A 130 -10.91 13.63 -6.27
CA ILE A 130 -12.17 12.92 -6.02
C ILE A 130 -12.38 11.94 -7.16
N SER A 131 -12.52 10.65 -6.82
CA SER A 131 -12.75 9.63 -7.85
C SER A 131 -14.11 9.85 -8.52
N GLU A 132 -14.11 9.88 -9.84
CA GLU A 132 -15.31 9.89 -10.68
C GLU A 132 -15.64 8.51 -11.23
N HIS A 133 -14.80 7.50 -10.95
CA HIS A 133 -14.99 6.15 -11.42
C HIS A 133 -16.19 5.49 -10.77
N GLN A 134 -17.05 4.91 -11.61
CA GLN A 134 -18.21 4.13 -11.18
C GLN A 134 -18.06 2.70 -11.68
N TRP A 135 -17.85 1.78 -10.75
CA TRP A 135 -17.64 0.37 -11.04
C TRP A 135 -18.82 -0.27 -11.77
N LYS A 136 -18.55 -1.00 -12.84
CA LYS A 136 -19.51 -1.77 -13.63
C LYS A 136 -19.21 -3.26 -13.67
N ASP A 137 -18.35 -3.74 -12.79
CA ASP A 137 -17.84 -5.11 -12.72
C ASP A 137 -18.67 -6.06 -11.82
N SER A 138 -19.86 -5.65 -11.42
CA SER A 138 -20.74 -6.43 -10.52
C SER A 138 -21.05 -7.84 -11.05
N ALA A 139 -21.08 -8.05 -12.37
CA ALA A 139 -21.27 -9.36 -12.96
C ALA A 139 -20.07 -10.28 -12.69
N TRP A 140 -18.85 -9.76 -12.81
CA TRP A 140 -17.62 -10.47 -12.46
C TRP A 140 -17.56 -10.82 -10.98
N LEU A 141 -17.76 -9.84 -10.09
CA LEU A 141 -17.75 -10.05 -8.64
C LEU A 141 -18.78 -11.10 -8.21
N LYS A 142 -19.97 -11.06 -8.80
CA LYS A 142 -21.00 -12.09 -8.57
C LYS A 142 -20.57 -13.47 -9.07
N LYS A 143 -19.93 -13.55 -10.25
CA LYS A 143 -19.39 -14.80 -10.79
C LYS A 143 -18.31 -15.36 -9.88
N ARG A 144 -17.38 -14.52 -9.40
CA ARG A 144 -16.33 -14.88 -8.45
C ARG A 144 -16.94 -15.40 -7.14
N SER A 145 -17.89 -14.67 -6.53
CA SER A 145 -18.54 -15.04 -5.27
C SER A 145 -19.45 -16.25 -5.37
N ALA A 146 -20.11 -16.47 -6.51
CA ALA A 146 -21.02 -17.59 -6.71
C ALA A 146 -20.30 -18.95 -6.66
N THR A 147 -19.00 -18.94 -6.77
CA THR A 147 -18.15 -20.13 -6.70
C THR A 147 -17.75 -20.50 -5.27
N VAL A 148 -18.02 -19.64 -4.27
CA VAL A 148 -17.83 -19.90 -2.83
C VAL A 148 -19.18 -20.24 -2.21
N CYS A 149 -19.42 -21.51 -1.84
CA CYS A 149 -20.66 -21.88 -1.15
C CYS A 149 -20.79 -21.18 0.19
N PRO A 150 -21.90 -20.47 0.46
CA PRO A 150 -22.17 -19.96 1.81
C PRO A 150 -22.19 -21.14 2.81
N LYS A 151 -21.59 -20.95 3.98
CA LYS A 151 -21.61 -21.92 5.08
C LYS A 151 -23.06 -22.19 5.50
N GLN A 152 -23.71 -23.17 4.90
CA GLN A 152 -24.93 -23.73 5.48
C GLN A 152 -24.54 -24.58 6.69
N ARG A 153 -25.15 -24.31 7.86
CA ARG A 153 -24.95 -25.08 9.08
C ARG A 153 -25.10 -26.58 8.78
N GLY A 154 -24.02 -27.35 8.92
CA GLY A 154 -24.05 -28.80 8.83
C GLY A 154 -23.54 -29.42 7.52
N PHE A 155 -23.15 -28.63 6.53
CA PHE A 155 -22.54 -29.15 5.32
C PHE A 155 -21.03 -28.82 5.26
N LYS A 156 -20.20 -29.82 4.90
CA LYS A 156 -18.85 -29.56 4.44
C LYS A 156 -18.96 -28.68 3.18
N PRO A 157 -18.22 -27.55 3.09
CA PRO A 157 -18.28 -26.72 1.90
C PRO A 157 -17.94 -27.61 0.70
N LYS A 158 -18.86 -27.77 -0.25
CA LYS A 158 -18.50 -28.21 -1.59
C LYS A 158 -17.65 -27.08 -2.13
N VAL A 159 -16.37 -27.34 -2.30
CA VAL A 159 -15.47 -26.41 -3.02
C VAL A 159 -16.10 -26.20 -4.38
N THR A 160 -16.57 -25.03 -4.63
CA THR A 160 -17.23 -24.68 -5.87
C THR A 160 -16.21 -24.22 -6.91
N HIS A 161 -16.59 -24.20 -8.15
CA HIS A 161 -15.74 -24.16 -9.34
C HIS A 161 -14.58 -23.15 -9.38
N PHE A 162 -14.58 -22.08 -8.60
CA PHE A 162 -13.53 -21.06 -8.69
C PHE A 162 -12.15 -21.62 -8.28
N TYR A 163 -12.04 -22.24 -7.09
CA TYR A 163 -10.77 -22.86 -6.64
C TYR A 163 -10.51 -24.24 -7.26
N SER A 164 -11.52 -24.85 -7.91
CA SER A 164 -11.39 -26.13 -8.61
C SER A 164 -11.22 -25.97 -10.12
N ALA A 165 -11.43 -24.78 -10.67
CA ALA A 165 -11.18 -24.49 -12.05
C ALA A 165 -9.66 -24.30 -12.31
N PRO A 166 -9.16 -24.71 -13.49
CA PRO A 166 -7.79 -24.40 -13.86
C PRO A 166 -7.55 -22.90 -13.89
N LEU A 167 -6.43 -22.47 -13.29
CA LEU A 167 -5.92 -21.10 -13.40
C LEU A 167 -4.81 -21.09 -14.46
N ASN A 168 -4.91 -20.16 -15.40
CA ASN A 168 -3.87 -19.86 -16.37
C ASN A 168 -3.51 -18.36 -16.19
N ILE A 169 -2.39 -18.12 -15.50
CA ILE A 169 -1.99 -16.78 -15.06
C ILE A 169 -0.90 -16.24 -15.98
N TYR A 170 -1.07 -15.02 -16.45
CA TYR A 170 -0.07 -14.27 -17.19
C TYR A 170 0.54 -13.21 -16.30
N GLU A 171 1.79 -13.40 -15.91
CA GLU A 171 2.57 -12.40 -15.16
C GLU A 171 3.17 -11.37 -16.12
N MET A 172 3.02 -10.09 -15.80
CA MET A 172 3.59 -9.04 -16.64
C MET A 172 3.97 -7.77 -15.85
N HIS A 173 4.98 -7.08 -16.38
CA HIS A 173 5.32 -5.72 -15.99
C HIS A 173 4.68 -4.72 -16.96
N LEU A 174 3.88 -3.78 -16.44
CA LEU A 174 3.09 -2.86 -17.27
C LEU A 174 3.96 -2.01 -18.21
N GLY A 175 5.07 -1.48 -17.72
CA GLY A 175 5.93 -0.58 -18.48
C GLY A 175 6.74 -1.24 -19.60
N SER A 176 7.00 -2.55 -19.51
CA SER A 176 7.83 -3.27 -20.48
C SER A 176 7.05 -4.20 -21.41
N TRP A 177 5.75 -4.43 -21.15
CA TRP A 177 4.95 -5.32 -21.98
C TRP A 177 4.84 -4.83 -23.43
N ARG A 178 4.47 -3.58 -23.60
CA ARG A 178 4.47 -2.86 -24.89
C ARG A 178 4.66 -1.38 -24.64
N THR A 179 5.36 -0.72 -25.57
CA THR A 179 5.57 0.71 -25.56
C THR A 179 4.81 1.38 -26.69
N ARG A 180 4.70 2.71 -26.67
CA ARG A 180 3.88 3.45 -27.63
C ARG A 180 4.35 3.26 -29.07
N ASP A 181 5.64 3.36 -29.31
CA ASP A 181 6.25 3.29 -30.65
C ASP A 181 7.26 2.13 -30.77
N GLY A 182 7.26 1.17 -29.86
CA GLY A 182 8.25 0.10 -29.80
C GLY A 182 9.62 0.55 -29.32
N GLU A 183 9.74 1.80 -28.88
CA GLU A 183 10.97 2.39 -28.33
C GLU A 183 11.20 1.93 -26.90
N SER A 184 12.47 2.01 -26.46
CA SER A 184 12.82 1.73 -25.07
C SER A 184 12.26 2.81 -24.15
N THR A 185 11.68 2.40 -23.01
CA THR A 185 11.21 3.33 -22.01
C THR A 185 12.38 3.90 -21.22
N VAL A 186 12.61 5.20 -21.37
CA VAL A 186 13.58 5.94 -20.58
C VAL A 186 12.87 7.10 -19.90
N ASP A 187 13.00 7.19 -18.58
CA ASP A 187 12.43 8.28 -17.78
C ASP A 187 10.91 8.51 -17.98
N GLY A 188 10.14 7.46 -18.30
CA GLY A 188 8.69 7.52 -18.45
C GLY A 188 8.18 7.94 -19.83
N GLU A 189 9.08 8.23 -20.76
CA GLU A 189 8.71 8.43 -22.15
C GLU A 189 8.30 7.09 -22.80
N HIS A 190 7.37 7.12 -23.75
CA HIS A 190 6.87 5.95 -24.48
C HIS A 190 6.04 4.92 -23.69
N TYR A 191 5.78 5.11 -22.42
CA TYR A 191 4.84 4.25 -21.70
C TYR A 191 3.43 4.37 -22.28
N LEU A 192 2.75 3.23 -22.40
CA LEU A 192 1.30 3.21 -22.53
C LEU A 192 0.67 3.57 -21.19
N ASN A 193 -0.44 4.28 -21.20
CA ASN A 193 -1.20 4.50 -19.98
C ASN A 193 -2.07 3.28 -19.61
N TYR A 194 -2.62 3.26 -18.40
CA TYR A 194 -3.45 2.16 -17.92
C TYR A 194 -4.60 1.80 -18.87
N ARG A 195 -5.27 2.81 -19.48
CA ARG A 195 -6.37 2.60 -20.40
C ARG A 195 -5.90 2.00 -21.73
N GLU A 196 -4.84 2.53 -22.31
CA GLU A 196 -4.23 2.02 -23.54
C GLU A 196 -3.75 0.57 -23.36
N ILE A 197 -3.16 0.26 -22.20
CA ILE A 197 -2.74 -1.11 -21.87
C ILE A 197 -3.96 -2.01 -21.77
N ALA A 198 -4.99 -1.63 -21.04
CA ALA A 198 -6.20 -2.43 -20.85
C ALA A 198 -6.87 -2.79 -22.18
N ASP A 199 -7.02 -1.80 -23.07
CA ASP A 199 -7.67 -1.99 -24.37
C ASP A 199 -6.90 -2.93 -25.31
N LYS A 200 -5.56 -2.96 -25.18
CA LYS A 200 -4.70 -3.87 -25.97
C LYS A 200 -4.56 -5.25 -25.31
N LEU A 201 -4.56 -5.29 -23.99
CA LEU A 201 -4.29 -6.50 -23.23
C LEU A 201 -5.51 -7.44 -23.18
N ALA A 202 -6.71 -6.91 -22.97
CA ALA A 202 -7.90 -7.73 -22.83
C ALA A 202 -8.15 -8.68 -24.06
N PRO A 203 -8.05 -8.23 -25.32
CA PRO A 203 -8.12 -9.12 -26.46
C PRO A 203 -7.01 -10.17 -26.49
N TYR A 204 -5.76 -9.77 -26.15
CA TYR A 204 -4.62 -10.68 -26.11
C TYR A 204 -4.83 -11.80 -25.08
N MET A 205 -5.28 -11.46 -23.87
CA MET A 205 -5.56 -12.42 -22.81
C MET A 205 -6.61 -13.45 -23.22
N LYS A 206 -7.66 -12.99 -23.93
CA LYS A 206 -8.71 -13.88 -24.47
C LYS A 206 -8.18 -14.80 -25.55
N GLU A 207 -7.44 -14.28 -26.51
CA GLU A 207 -6.84 -15.07 -27.60
C GLU A 207 -5.92 -16.15 -27.05
N MET A 208 -5.13 -15.84 -26.02
CA MET A 208 -4.19 -16.76 -25.38
C MET A 208 -4.83 -17.64 -24.31
N HIS A 209 -6.14 -17.49 -24.05
CA HIS A 209 -6.90 -18.26 -23.05
C HIS A 209 -6.36 -18.13 -21.62
N TYR A 210 -5.80 -16.97 -21.24
CA TYR A 210 -5.47 -16.68 -19.86
C TYR A 210 -6.73 -16.37 -19.05
N THR A 211 -6.75 -16.84 -17.79
CA THR A 211 -7.86 -16.60 -16.86
C THR A 211 -7.61 -15.41 -15.94
N HIS A 212 -6.34 -15.16 -15.63
CA HIS A 212 -5.91 -14.08 -14.73
C HIS A 212 -4.66 -13.43 -15.29
N ILE A 213 -4.52 -12.14 -14.96
CA ILE A 213 -3.27 -11.42 -15.07
C ILE A 213 -2.70 -11.21 -13.67
N GLU A 214 -1.41 -11.43 -13.51
CA GLU A 214 -0.63 -11.03 -12.35
C GLU A 214 0.24 -9.84 -12.74
N LEU A 215 -0.02 -8.70 -12.11
CA LEU A 215 0.75 -7.49 -12.34
C LEU A 215 1.90 -7.44 -11.35
N MET A 216 3.14 -7.39 -11.87
CA MET A 216 4.31 -7.00 -11.06
C MET A 216 4.00 -5.68 -10.35
N PRO A 217 4.66 -5.33 -9.22
CA PRO A 217 4.18 -4.31 -8.31
C PRO A 217 3.79 -3.00 -8.99
N VAL A 218 2.56 -2.56 -8.74
CA VAL A 218 1.97 -1.34 -9.30
C VAL A 218 1.94 -0.18 -8.31
N MET A 219 2.35 -0.39 -7.05
CA MET A 219 2.48 0.65 -6.05
C MET A 219 3.62 1.60 -6.45
N GLU A 220 3.50 2.87 -6.05
CA GLU A 220 4.48 3.89 -6.47
C GLU A 220 5.89 3.57 -5.95
N HIS A 221 6.86 3.67 -6.84
CA HIS A 221 8.27 3.37 -6.60
C HIS A 221 9.17 4.32 -7.40
N PRO A 222 10.31 4.78 -6.85
CA PRO A 222 11.17 5.77 -7.51
C PRO A 222 12.05 5.18 -8.62
N PHE A 223 12.42 3.90 -8.52
CA PHE A 223 13.41 3.28 -9.37
C PHE A 223 12.81 2.26 -10.33
N ASP A 224 12.77 2.57 -11.62
CA ASP A 224 12.24 1.70 -12.68
C ASP A 224 12.93 0.33 -12.73
N GLY A 225 14.23 0.30 -12.53
CA GLY A 225 15.02 -0.94 -12.54
C GLY A 225 14.66 -1.93 -11.42
N SER A 226 13.88 -1.51 -10.43
CA SER A 226 13.35 -2.41 -9.40
C SER A 226 12.14 -3.23 -9.86
N TRP A 227 11.57 -2.92 -11.04
CA TRP A 227 10.31 -3.49 -11.54
C TRP A 227 9.11 -3.30 -10.59
N GLY A 228 9.23 -2.33 -9.68
CA GLY A 228 8.21 -2.04 -8.68
C GLY A 228 8.45 -2.66 -7.30
N TYR A 229 9.47 -3.50 -7.11
CA TYR A 229 9.73 -4.16 -5.82
C TYR A 229 10.35 -3.24 -4.75
N GLN A 230 10.72 -2.00 -5.09
CA GLN A 230 11.21 -0.99 -4.14
C GLN A 230 10.17 0.11 -3.89
N ILE A 231 9.10 -0.26 -3.21
CA ILE A 231 7.92 0.59 -3.01
C ILE A 231 8.19 1.70 -1.99
N CYS A 232 7.82 2.94 -2.35
CA CYS A 232 7.77 4.08 -1.44
C CYS A 232 6.34 4.57 -1.17
N GLY A 233 5.40 4.34 -2.09
CA GLY A 233 4.00 4.75 -1.98
C GLY A 233 3.06 3.55 -1.99
N TYR A 234 2.82 2.93 -0.84
CA TYR A 234 2.05 1.66 -0.72
C TYR A 234 0.58 1.79 -1.09
N TYR A 235 -0.02 2.97 -0.94
CA TYR A 235 -1.45 3.22 -1.21
C TYR A 235 -1.70 3.93 -2.54
N ALA A 236 -0.66 4.32 -3.27
CA ALA A 236 -0.78 4.98 -4.55
C ALA A 236 -0.44 4.02 -5.70
N PRO A 237 -1.34 3.80 -6.66
CA PRO A 237 -0.94 3.20 -7.93
C PRO A 237 0.06 4.11 -8.62
N THR A 238 1.10 3.53 -9.22
CA THR A 238 2.15 4.35 -9.84
C THR A 238 1.59 5.30 -10.90
N SER A 239 1.96 6.56 -10.80
CA SER A 239 1.54 7.60 -11.75
C SER A 239 2.24 7.51 -13.11
N ARG A 240 3.17 6.57 -13.29
CA ARG A 240 3.82 6.30 -14.59
C ARG A 240 2.85 6.04 -15.72
N TYR A 241 1.71 5.43 -15.39
CA TYR A 241 0.75 4.94 -16.38
C TYR A 241 -0.60 5.68 -16.28
N GLY A 242 -0.71 6.72 -15.48
CA GLY A 242 -1.92 7.52 -15.33
C GLY A 242 -2.40 7.67 -13.89
N THR A 243 -3.67 7.99 -13.75
CA THR A 243 -4.33 8.27 -12.47
C THR A 243 -4.84 7.00 -11.79
N PRO A 244 -5.21 7.07 -10.48
CA PRO A 244 -5.90 5.97 -9.82
C PRO A 244 -7.19 5.54 -10.52
N ASP A 245 -7.95 6.48 -11.11
CA ASP A 245 -9.16 6.16 -11.87
C ASP A 245 -8.86 5.45 -13.20
N ASP A 246 -7.71 5.74 -13.82
CA ASP A 246 -7.25 4.99 -14.98
C ASP A 246 -6.88 3.54 -14.61
N PHE A 247 -6.35 3.34 -13.42
CA PHE A 247 -6.06 1.99 -12.92
C PHE A 247 -7.34 1.23 -12.55
N ARG A 248 -8.37 1.90 -11.97
CA ARG A 248 -9.70 1.32 -11.79
C ARG A 248 -10.31 0.90 -13.13
N TYR A 249 -10.23 1.75 -14.15
CA TYR A 249 -10.65 1.40 -15.50
C TYR A 249 -9.93 0.15 -16.03
N PHE A 250 -8.61 0.04 -15.81
CA PHE A 250 -7.85 -1.13 -16.23
C PHE A 250 -8.43 -2.40 -15.62
N ILE A 251 -8.66 -2.42 -14.32
CA ILE A 251 -9.20 -3.61 -13.63
C ILE A 251 -10.62 -3.91 -14.09
N GLU A 252 -11.50 -2.90 -14.19
CA GLU A 252 -12.85 -3.05 -14.70
C GLU A 252 -12.84 -3.65 -16.11
N LYS A 253 -11.93 -3.18 -16.97
CA LYS A 253 -11.79 -3.70 -18.34
C LYS A 253 -11.37 -5.17 -18.38
N MET A 254 -10.53 -5.62 -17.47
CA MET A 254 -10.20 -7.04 -17.32
C MET A 254 -11.43 -7.84 -16.88
N HIS A 255 -12.15 -7.36 -15.86
CA HIS A 255 -13.38 -7.98 -15.35
C HIS A 255 -14.48 -8.08 -16.41
N GLU A 256 -14.70 -7.05 -17.23
CA GLU A 256 -15.63 -7.07 -18.37
C GLU A 256 -15.29 -8.17 -19.39
N ASN A 257 -14.05 -8.61 -19.41
CA ASN A 257 -13.55 -9.65 -20.30
C ASN A 257 -13.35 -11.01 -19.62
N ASP A 258 -13.92 -11.20 -18.42
CA ASP A 258 -13.81 -12.43 -17.62
C ASP A 258 -12.36 -12.78 -17.22
N ILE A 259 -11.53 -11.76 -16.97
CA ILE A 259 -10.14 -11.90 -16.58
C ILE A 259 -9.98 -11.34 -15.17
N GLY A 260 -9.48 -12.16 -14.22
CA GLY A 260 -9.14 -11.72 -12.88
C GLY A 260 -7.82 -10.96 -12.84
N VAL A 261 -7.66 -10.08 -11.85
CA VAL A 261 -6.45 -9.28 -11.67
C VAL A 261 -5.83 -9.59 -10.31
N ILE A 262 -4.61 -10.12 -10.33
CA ILE A 262 -3.79 -10.39 -9.15
C ILE A 262 -2.72 -9.29 -9.09
N LEU A 263 -2.52 -8.71 -7.92
CA LEU A 263 -1.48 -7.72 -7.71
C LEU A 263 -0.32 -8.33 -6.94
N ASP A 264 0.89 -8.08 -7.41
CA ASP A 264 2.10 -8.40 -6.67
C ASP A 264 2.26 -7.39 -5.52
N TRP A 265 2.27 -7.89 -4.29
CA TRP A 265 2.28 -7.12 -3.06
C TRP A 265 3.53 -7.43 -2.23
N VAL A 266 4.24 -6.38 -1.79
CA VAL A 266 5.59 -6.49 -1.21
C VAL A 266 5.56 -6.10 0.29
N PRO A 267 5.10 -6.96 1.21
CA PRO A 267 5.09 -6.66 2.64
C PRO A 267 6.41 -6.98 3.35
N ALA A 268 7.37 -7.57 2.63
CA ALA A 268 8.62 -8.03 3.23
C ALA A 268 9.59 -6.89 3.53
N HIS A 269 9.69 -5.93 2.63
CA HIS A 269 10.73 -4.92 2.67
C HIS A 269 10.37 -3.64 1.92
N PHE A 270 11.17 -2.59 2.12
CA PHE A 270 11.10 -1.32 1.39
C PHE A 270 12.50 -0.72 1.21
N PRO A 271 12.69 0.18 0.21
CA PRO A 271 14.00 0.77 -0.08
C PRO A 271 14.40 1.80 0.97
N LYS A 272 15.70 2.19 0.95
CA LYS A 272 16.27 3.19 1.85
C LYS A 272 16.17 4.62 1.28
N ASP A 273 15.22 4.87 0.39
CA ASP A 273 14.97 6.20 -0.13
C ASP A 273 14.53 7.15 0.98
N GLU A 274 15.20 8.28 1.11
CA GLU A 274 15.02 9.20 2.23
C GLU A 274 13.59 9.74 2.33
N HIS A 275 12.92 9.92 1.20
CA HIS A 275 11.53 10.40 1.18
C HIS A 275 10.49 9.32 1.55
N GLY A 276 10.86 8.03 1.52
CA GLY A 276 9.99 6.91 1.84
C GLY A 276 9.91 6.58 3.34
N LEU A 277 9.65 5.30 3.62
CA LEU A 277 9.45 4.81 5.00
C LEU A 277 10.74 4.69 5.82
N TYR A 278 11.90 4.67 5.15
CA TYR A 278 13.21 4.52 5.75
C TYR A 278 13.44 5.51 6.89
N GLU A 279 13.65 5.01 8.11
CA GLU A 279 13.88 5.80 9.33
C GLU A 279 12.94 7.03 9.41
N PHE A 280 11.64 6.78 9.23
CA PHE A 280 10.63 7.80 8.91
C PHE A 280 10.64 9.01 9.85
N ASP A 281 10.82 8.80 11.13
CA ASP A 281 10.87 9.86 12.16
C ASP A 281 12.26 10.08 12.77
N GLY A 282 13.30 9.76 11.98
CA GLY A 282 14.70 9.92 12.34
C GLY A 282 15.31 8.71 13.03
N GLN A 283 14.58 7.60 13.07
CA GLN A 283 15.03 6.27 13.53
C GLN A 283 14.12 5.17 12.94
N PRO A 284 14.53 3.89 13.04
CA PRO A 284 13.69 2.77 12.58
C PRO A 284 12.29 2.83 13.19
N LEU A 285 11.27 2.95 12.35
CA LEU A 285 9.86 3.06 12.72
C LEU A 285 9.01 1.95 12.13
N TYR A 286 9.04 1.81 10.82
CA TYR A 286 8.36 0.73 10.09
C TYR A 286 9.21 -0.53 10.00
N GLU A 287 10.52 -0.39 10.07
CA GLU A 287 11.49 -1.47 10.04
C GLU A 287 11.84 -1.99 11.42
N TYR A 288 12.32 -3.21 11.48
CA TYR A 288 12.92 -3.78 12.69
C TYR A 288 14.07 -2.92 13.22
N GLN A 289 14.24 -2.88 14.55
CA GLN A 289 15.30 -2.11 15.22
C GLN A 289 16.60 -2.90 15.42
N GLY A 290 16.53 -4.24 15.42
CA GLY A 290 17.68 -5.10 15.64
C GLY A 290 18.51 -5.28 14.38
N ALA A 291 19.84 -5.15 14.48
CA ALA A 291 20.76 -5.34 13.35
C ALA A 291 20.73 -6.77 12.76
N ASP A 292 20.23 -7.73 13.52
CA ASP A 292 20.05 -9.13 13.11
C ASP A 292 18.96 -9.33 12.06
N ARG A 293 17.95 -8.45 12.00
CA ARG A 293 16.81 -8.58 11.09
C ARG A 293 16.30 -7.29 10.46
N GLN A 294 16.97 -6.16 10.71
CA GLN A 294 16.58 -4.85 10.20
C GLN A 294 16.69 -4.73 8.68
N GLU A 295 17.67 -5.40 8.09
CA GLU A 295 18.06 -5.23 6.70
C GLU A 295 18.10 -6.56 5.96
N ASN A 296 17.55 -6.58 4.76
CA ASN A 296 17.82 -7.62 3.79
C ASN A 296 19.11 -7.25 3.04
N ARG A 297 20.19 -7.94 3.31
CA ARG A 297 21.53 -7.58 2.81
C ARG A 297 21.67 -7.78 1.32
N GLY A 298 21.07 -8.84 0.78
CA GLY A 298 21.12 -9.17 -0.64
C GLY A 298 20.46 -8.12 -1.52
N TRP A 299 19.43 -7.48 -1.01
CA TRP A 299 18.66 -6.43 -1.75
C TRP A 299 18.97 -5.01 -1.29
N GLY A 300 19.67 -4.84 -0.17
CA GLY A 300 19.99 -3.53 0.40
C GLY A 300 18.77 -2.78 0.95
N THR A 301 17.69 -3.49 1.24
CA THR A 301 16.39 -2.94 1.68
C THR A 301 16.20 -3.10 3.19
N ARG A 302 15.24 -2.37 3.78
CA ARG A 302 14.80 -2.53 5.17
C ARG A 302 13.66 -3.53 5.25
N CYS A 303 13.65 -4.37 6.28
CA CYS A 303 12.58 -5.33 6.56
C CYS A 303 11.52 -4.72 7.46
N PHE A 304 10.24 -4.86 7.09
CA PHE A 304 9.14 -4.42 7.94
C PHE A 304 9.12 -5.14 9.30
N ASP A 305 8.93 -4.38 10.38
CA ASP A 305 8.67 -4.92 11.72
C ASP A 305 7.22 -5.40 11.84
N VAL A 306 6.96 -6.61 11.34
CA VAL A 306 5.61 -7.20 11.36
C VAL A 306 5.17 -7.64 12.76
N GLY A 307 6.02 -7.55 13.77
CA GLY A 307 5.67 -7.70 15.19
C GLY A 307 5.05 -6.44 15.77
N ARG A 308 5.27 -5.29 15.15
CA ARG A 308 4.79 -4.00 15.63
C ARG A 308 3.32 -3.77 15.28
N PRO A 309 2.44 -3.46 16.26
CA PRO A 309 1.01 -3.32 16.02
C PRO A 309 0.66 -2.30 14.92
N GLU A 310 1.30 -1.13 14.92
CA GLU A 310 1.03 -0.09 13.94
C GLU A 310 1.46 -0.50 12.52
N VAL A 311 2.54 -1.25 12.40
CA VAL A 311 3.00 -1.82 11.11
C VAL A 311 2.02 -2.89 10.63
N GLN A 312 1.47 -3.71 11.54
CA GLN A 312 0.40 -4.65 11.18
C GLN A 312 -0.85 -3.91 10.68
N SER A 313 -1.28 -2.83 11.37
CA SER A 313 -2.38 -1.98 10.89
C SER A 313 -2.09 -1.40 9.50
N PHE A 314 -0.87 -0.90 9.26
CA PHE A 314 -0.44 -0.36 7.97
C PHE A 314 -0.52 -1.42 6.85
N LEU A 315 0.11 -2.57 7.04
CA LEU A 315 0.21 -3.60 6.00
C LEU A 315 -1.11 -4.33 5.75
N ILE A 316 -1.87 -4.67 6.80
CA ILE A 316 -3.16 -5.35 6.63
C ILE A 316 -4.19 -4.41 6.00
N SER A 317 -4.23 -3.13 6.44
CA SER A 317 -5.06 -2.11 5.78
C SER A 317 -4.69 -1.95 4.32
N ASN A 318 -3.39 -2.00 3.99
CA ASN A 318 -2.91 -1.87 2.62
C ASN A 318 -3.36 -3.03 1.73
N ALA A 319 -3.20 -4.27 2.21
CA ALA A 319 -3.71 -5.43 1.48
C ALA A 319 -5.21 -5.34 1.21
N LEU A 320 -6.00 -5.00 2.25
CA LEU A 320 -7.44 -4.82 2.13
C LEU A 320 -7.83 -3.62 1.26
N TYR A 321 -7.04 -2.55 1.25
CA TYR A 321 -7.25 -1.39 0.38
C TYR A 321 -7.25 -1.79 -1.10
N TRP A 322 -6.28 -2.57 -1.55
CA TRP A 322 -6.22 -3.03 -2.94
C TRP A 322 -7.41 -3.94 -3.32
N LEU A 323 -7.89 -4.72 -2.37
CA LEU A 323 -9.07 -5.58 -2.59
C LEU A 323 -10.39 -4.80 -2.57
N ARG A 324 -10.51 -3.78 -1.70
CA ARG A 324 -11.75 -2.98 -1.55
C ARG A 324 -11.87 -1.90 -2.60
N GLU A 325 -10.82 -1.08 -2.75
CA GLU A 325 -10.89 0.16 -3.52
C GLU A 325 -10.57 -0.07 -5.00
N PHE A 326 -9.85 -1.15 -5.31
CA PHE A 326 -9.48 -1.49 -6.67
C PHE A 326 -10.05 -2.83 -7.15
N HIS A 327 -10.86 -3.51 -6.35
CA HIS A 327 -11.49 -4.78 -6.69
C HIS A 327 -10.50 -5.87 -7.17
N ALA A 328 -9.26 -5.84 -6.71
CA ALA A 328 -8.29 -6.88 -7.05
C ALA A 328 -8.82 -8.27 -6.68
N ASP A 329 -8.53 -9.27 -7.51
CA ASP A 329 -9.00 -10.65 -7.33
C ASP A 329 -8.05 -11.50 -6.49
N GLY A 330 -6.90 -10.95 -6.16
CA GLY A 330 -5.92 -11.59 -5.31
C GLY A 330 -4.65 -10.79 -5.14
N LEU A 331 -3.83 -11.27 -4.22
CA LEU A 331 -2.49 -10.76 -3.97
C LEU A 331 -1.49 -11.92 -4.10
N ARG A 332 -0.45 -11.72 -4.89
CA ARG A 332 0.77 -12.51 -4.80
C ARG A 332 1.69 -11.82 -3.81
N VAL A 333 2.05 -12.50 -2.77
CA VAL A 333 2.84 -11.96 -1.65
C VAL A 333 4.31 -12.25 -1.91
N ASP A 334 5.05 -11.19 -2.18
CA ASP A 334 6.48 -11.23 -2.49
C ASP A 334 7.32 -11.67 -1.30
N ALA A 335 8.36 -12.45 -1.57
CA ALA A 335 9.45 -12.78 -0.66
C ALA A 335 9.01 -13.35 0.70
N VAL A 336 7.96 -14.17 0.75
CA VAL A 336 7.41 -14.73 2.00
C VAL A 336 8.47 -15.52 2.79
N ALA A 337 9.32 -16.29 2.13
CA ALA A 337 10.40 -17.02 2.78
C ALA A 337 11.35 -16.10 3.57
N SER A 338 11.65 -14.92 3.03
CA SER A 338 12.51 -13.93 3.70
C SER A 338 11.89 -13.38 5.00
N MET A 339 10.57 -13.41 5.10
CA MET A 339 9.85 -13.00 6.31
C MET A 339 9.73 -14.14 7.33
N LEU A 340 9.55 -15.39 6.86
CA LEU A 340 9.27 -16.55 7.72
C LEU A 340 10.53 -17.13 8.38
N TYR A 341 11.71 -16.94 7.78
CA TYR A 341 12.94 -17.58 8.24
C TYR A 341 13.98 -16.53 8.67
N LEU A 342 14.36 -16.58 9.95
CA LEU A 342 15.33 -15.65 10.57
C LEU A 342 16.74 -15.77 10.00
N ASP A 343 17.09 -16.93 9.44
CA ASP A 343 18.36 -17.24 8.81
C ASP A 343 18.37 -17.02 7.28
N TYR A 344 17.27 -16.50 6.71
CA TYR A 344 17.21 -16.20 5.27
C TYR A 344 18.30 -15.20 4.88
N ASP A 345 19.11 -15.53 3.88
CA ASP A 345 20.24 -14.72 3.38
C ASP A 345 21.25 -14.31 4.48
N ARG A 346 21.49 -15.20 5.46
CA ARG A 346 22.40 -14.97 6.59
C ARG A 346 23.34 -16.14 6.80
N ASN A 347 24.58 -15.82 7.17
CA ASN A 347 25.54 -16.83 7.55
C ASN A 347 25.30 -17.33 9.00
N PRO A 348 25.85 -18.50 9.38
CA PRO A 348 25.83 -18.95 10.77
C PRO A 348 26.42 -17.89 11.72
N GLY A 349 25.67 -17.54 12.76
CA GLY A 349 26.05 -16.52 13.74
C GLY A 349 25.61 -15.08 13.40
N GLU A 350 24.97 -14.85 12.24
CA GLU A 350 24.47 -13.54 11.84
C GLU A 350 22.97 -13.36 12.10
N TRP A 351 22.32 -14.34 12.67
CA TRP A 351 20.91 -14.31 13.06
C TRP A 351 20.70 -14.84 14.48
N ILE A 352 19.60 -14.47 15.10
CA ILE A 352 19.25 -14.86 16.47
C ILE A 352 18.08 -15.84 16.39
N PRO A 353 18.22 -17.07 16.94
CA PRO A 353 17.13 -18.02 17.01
C PRO A 353 15.92 -17.45 17.77
N ASN A 354 14.72 -17.95 17.41
CA ASN A 354 13.52 -17.65 18.16
C ASN A 354 13.57 -18.25 19.59
N PRO A 355 12.62 -17.90 20.48
CA PRO A 355 12.62 -18.43 21.87
C PRO A 355 12.60 -19.95 21.98
N ASP A 356 12.16 -20.68 20.94
CA ASP A 356 12.15 -22.14 20.88
C ASP A 356 13.46 -22.72 20.33
N GLY A 357 14.42 -21.87 19.97
CA GLY A 357 15.72 -22.25 19.42
C GLY A 357 15.73 -22.52 17.92
N GLY A 358 14.61 -22.29 17.23
CA GLY A 358 14.45 -22.49 15.78
C GLY A 358 14.70 -21.22 14.96
N ASN A 359 14.64 -21.38 13.64
CA ASN A 359 14.81 -20.28 12.67
C ASN A 359 13.51 -19.63 12.21
N HIS A 360 12.35 -20.07 12.68
CA HIS A 360 11.08 -19.47 12.30
C HIS A 360 10.90 -18.10 12.95
N ASN A 361 10.52 -17.10 12.14
CA ASN A 361 10.07 -15.79 12.63
C ASN A 361 8.61 -15.91 13.12
N LEU A 362 8.42 -16.09 14.41
CA LEU A 362 7.11 -16.31 15.02
C LEU A 362 6.17 -15.08 14.85
N GLU A 363 6.73 -13.88 14.80
CA GLU A 363 5.99 -12.63 14.56
C GLU A 363 5.42 -12.61 13.13
N ALA A 364 6.22 -13.00 12.14
CA ALA A 364 5.78 -13.08 10.75
C ALA A 364 4.70 -14.17 10.56
N ILE A 365 4.86 -15.32 11.21
CA ILE A 365 3.83 -16.38 11.18
C ILE A 365 2.52 -15.87 11.77
N ALA A 366 2.57 -15.17 12.90
CA ALA A 366 1.38 -14.58 13.53
C ALA A 366 0.76 -13.50 12.63
N PHE A 367 1.57 -12.66 12.00
CA PHE A 367 1.14 -11.65 11.03
C PHE A 367 0.41 -12.27 9.85
N PHE A 368 0.96 -13.29 9.19
CA PHE A 368 0.29 -13.94 8.06
C PHE A 368 -1.01 -14.64 8.44
N LYS A 369 -1.07 -15.27 9.63
CA LYS A 369 -2.32 -15.83 10.14
C LYS A 369 -3.40 -14.76 10.31
N LYS A 370 -3.02 -13.62 10.89
CA LYS A 370 -3.91 -12.47 11.08
C LYS A 370 -4.36 -11.88 9.74
N LEU A 371 -3.41 -11.60 8.85
CA LEU A 371 -3.66 -11.08 7.49
C LEU A 371 -4.68 -11.95 6.74
N ASN A 372 -4.42 -13.26 6.65
CA ASN A 372 -5.29 -14.18 5.93
C ASN A 372 -6.67 -14.32 6.61
N THR A 373 -6.73 -14.27 7.94
CA THR A 373 -8.00 -14.31 8.67
C THR A 373 -8.85 -13.09 8.31
N GLU A 374 -8.28 -11.91 8.31
CA GLU A 374 -8.99 -10.68 7.99
C GLU A 374 -9.41 -10.62 6.53
N ILE A 375 -8.50 -10.96 5.61
CA ILE A 375 -8.80 -10.97 4.17
C ILE A 375 -9.93 -11.95 3.88
N PHE A 376 -9.84 -13.21 4.30
CA PHE A 376 -10.85 -14.22 3.98
C PHE A 376 -12.16 -14.07 4.78
N SER A 377 -12.18 -13.28 5.86
CA SER A 377 -13.42 -12.91 6.54
C SER A 377 -14.26 -11.96 5.71
N GLU A 378 -13.65 -11.06 4.95
CA GLU A 378 -14.31 -10.06 4.11
C GLU A 378 -14.40 -10.51 2.65
N PHE A 379 -13.33 -11.09 2.12
CA PHE A 379 -13.18 -11.53 0.72
C PHE A 379 -12.87 -13.04 0.65
N PRO A 380 -13.83 -13.92 0.91
CA PRO A 380 -13.58 -15.37 0.92
C PRO A 380 -13.29 -15.95 -0.47
N ASP A 381 -13.44 -15.16 -1.51
CA ASP A 381 -13.35 -15.53 -2.94
C ASP A 381 -12.12 -14.97 -3.66
N VAL A 382 -11.20 -14.32 -2.94
CA VAL A 382 -9.95 -13.84 -3.52
C VAL A 382 -8.82 -14.87 -3.41
N LEU A 383 -7.76 -14.68 -4.20
CA LEU A 383 -6.57 -15.50 -4.18
C LEU A 383 -5.50 -14.85 -3.28
N MET A 384 -4.91 -15.66 -2.40
CA MET A 384 -3.71 -15.28 -1.65
C MET A 384 -2.60 -16.25 -2.00
N ILE A 385 -1.58 -15.78 -2.71
CA ILE A 385 -0.52 -16.61 -3.29
C ILE A 385 0.81 -16.18 -2.67
N ALA A 386 1.46 -17.08 -1.96
CA ALA A 386 2.78 -16.80 -1.37
C ALA A 386 3.89 -17.15 -2.37
N GLU A 387 4.85 -16.25 -2.54
CA GLU A 387 6.10 -16.63 -3.17
C GLU A 387 6.96 -17.45 -2.20
N GLU A 388 7.39 -18.62 -2.65
CA GLU A 388 8.27 -19.51 -1.89
C GLU A 388 9.56 -19.74 -2.66
N SER A 389 10.69 -19.37 -2.06
CA SER A 389 12.01 -19.45 -2.67
C SER A 389 13.01 -20.28 -1.85
N THR A 390 12.54 -21.05 -0.88
CA THR A 390 13.40 -22.00 -0.13
C THR A 390 13.75 -23.22 -0.98
N ARG A 391 14.91 -23.82 -0.70
CA ARG A 391 15.41 -25.02 -1.37
C ARG A 391 14.87 -26.30 -0.75
#